data_b95dbb9ffa78d94f8b4eac1cf6d1d9de
#
_entry.id   b95dbb9ffa78d94f8b4eac1cf6d1d9de
#
_cell.length_a   1.000
_cell.length_b   1.000
_cell.length_c   1.000
_cell.angle_alpha   90.00
_cell.angle_beta   90.00
_cell.angle_gamma   90.00
#
_symmetry.space_group_name_H-M   'P 1'
#
loop_
_entity.id
_entity.type
_entity.pdbx_description
1 polymer ?
#
loop_
_entity_poly.entity_id
_entity_poly.type
_entity_poly.pdbx_seq_one_letter_code
_entity_poly.pdbx_strand_id
1 'polypeptide(L)'
;GMPCAVSVRTERKYYCFIMGEGLFANYGIEDISGIFTCTGEKISHSLKDDIVLLHSYDTEINGNVFDTSIAAYIDDPTRKNYDIGAMCGFETYEGVFGKGKKQLSPLEIPEQRLCEYGYSLTEGMFILKKRLEDGIKKNGQEKLLYDIEFPLCRVLADMEIVGFKVDTK
;
A
#
# COMPACT_ATOMS: atom_id res chain seq x y z
N GLY A 1 -9.08 10.65 3.02
CA GLY A 1 -8.71 11.01 4.39
C GLY A 1 -7.19 11.06 4.53
N MET A 2 -6.69 11.78 5.53
CA MET A 2 -5.26 11.89 5.80
C MET A 2 -4.72 10.56 6.37
N PRO A 3 -3.54 10.08 5.93
CA PRO A 3 -2.91 8.92 6.54
C PRO A 3 -2.48 9.25 7.98
N CYS A 4 -2.61 8.30 8.90
CA CYS A 4 -2.16 8.47 10.29
C CYS A 4 -0.68 8.12 10.49
N ALA A 5 -0.16 7.26 9.65
CA ALA A 5 1.24 6.86 9.64
C ALA A 5 1.67 6.42 8.24
N VAL A 6 2.92 6.64 7.92
CA VAL A 6 3.59 6.10 6.73
C VAL A 6 4.78 5.27 7.18
N SER A 7 4.77 4.01 6.82
CA SER A 7 5.83 3.07 7.15
C SER A 7 6.67 2.77 5.91
N VAL A 8 7.97 2.96 6.02
CA VAL A 8 8.91 2.76 4.92
C VAL A 8 10.05 1.85 5.38
N ARG A 9 10.35 0.87 4.56
CA ARG A 9 11.45 -0.07 4.82
C ARG A 9 12.40 -0.14 3.64
N THR A 10 13.67 -0.17 3.95
CA THR A 10 14.74 -0.55 3.04
C THR A 10 15.30 -1.91 3.50
N GLU A 11 16.19 -2.51 2.74
CA GLU A 11 16.88 -3.74 3.16
C GLU A 11 17.57 -3.63 4.53
N ARG A 12 17.93 -2.41 4.94
CA ARG A 12 18.76 -2.17 6.14
C ARG A 12 18.06 -1.44 7.26
N LYS A 13 16.99 -0.68 6.96
CA LYS A 13 16.37 0.24 7.93
C LYS A 13 14.86 0.28 7.76
N TYR A 14 14.18 0.49 8.85
CA TYR A 14 12.77 0.78 8.93
C TYR A 14 12.54 2.18 9.48
N TYR A 15 11.55 2.88 8.93
CA TYR A 15 11.10 4.19 9.37
C TYR A 15 9.58 4.17 9.51
N CYS A 16 9.08 4.79 10.57
CA CYS A 16 7.66 5.04 10.79
C CYS A 16 7.48 6.54 10.98
N PHE A 17 6.76 7.17 10.08
CA PHE A 17 6.42 8.58 10.14
C PHE A 17 4.98 8.69 10.65
N ILE A 18 4.81 9.23 11.85
CA ILE A 18 3.48 9.54 12.40
C ILE A 18 3.04 10.85 11.77
N MET A 19 1.94 10.76 11.02
CA MET A 19 1.37 11.89 10.31
C MET A 19 0.39 12.62 11.22
N GLY A 20 0.22 13.93 11.03
CA GLY A 20 -0.71 14.69 11.83
C GLY A 20 -0.95 16.09 11.27
N GLU A 21 -1.99 16.77 11.77
CA GLU A 21 -2.26 18.18 11.50
C GLU A 21 -2.13 19.00 12.79
N GLY A 22 -1.65 20.25 12.64
CA GLY A 22 -1.60 21.24 13.72
C GLY A 22 -0.31 21.22 14.53
N LEU A 23 -0.37 21.78 15.75
CA LEU A 23 0.80 22.07 16.60
C LEU A 23 1.63 20.84 17.01
N PHE A 24 1.06 19.66 16.90
CA PHE A 24 1.68 18.37 17.26
C PHE A 24 1.92 17.46 16.05
N ALA A 25 1.77 17.99 14.81
CA ALA A 25 2.09 17.27 13.60
C ALA A 25 3.60 16.99 13.54
N ASN A 26 3.98 15.72 13.44
CA ASN A 26 5.38 15.37 13.29
C ASN A 26 5.84 15.46 11.84
N TYR A 27 4.98 15.02 10.87
CA TYR A 27 5.30 15.01 9.45
C TYR A 27 4.05 15.24 8.59
N GLY A 28 4.21 15.97 7.45
CA GLY A 28 3.30 15.99 6.31
C GLY A 28 3.77 15.04 5.20
N ILE A 29 2.93 14.77 4.20
CA ILE A 29 3.33 13.97 3.02
C ILE A 29 4.44 14.70 2.25
N GLU A 30 4.40 16.02 2.18
CA GLU A 30 5.39 16.87 1.55
C GLU A 30 6.80 16.65 2.12
N ASP A 31 6.94 16.41 3.42
CA ASP A 31 8.23 16.19 4.08
C ASP A 31 8.89 14.88 3.65
N ILE A 32 8.10 13.91 3.23
CA ILE A 32 8.55 12.57 2.82
C ILE A 32 8.32 12.27 1.34
N SER A 33 7.85 13.27 0.57
CA SER A 33 7.53 13.12 -0.86
C SER A 33 8.68 12.56 -1.71
N GLY A 34 9.93 12.88 -1.35
CA GLY A 34 11.12 12.35 -1.99
C GLY A 34 11.23 10.82 -1.99
N ILE A 35 10.58 10.15 -1.03
CA ILE A 35 10.52 8.67 -0.96
C ILE A 35 9.68 8.13 -2.14
N PHE A 36 8.59 8.79 -2.46
CA PHE A 36 7.66 8.36 -3.51
C PHE A 36 8.16 8.78 -4.90
N THR A 37 8.74 9.97 -5.02
CA THR A 37 9.19 10.54 -6.30
C THR A 37 10.54 10.03 -6.78
N CYS A 38 11.34 9.35 -5.94
CA CYS A 38 12.61 8.76 -6.38
C CYS A 38 12.38 7.65 -7.42
N THR A 39 13.36 7.42 -8.30
CA THR A 39 13.28 6.44 -9.39
C THR A 39 13.57 5.00 -8.96
N GLY A 40 13.91 4.77 -7.69
CA GLY A 40 14.16 3.44 -7.14
C GLY A 40 12.93 2.51 -7.23
N GLU A 41 13.18 1.21 -7.25
CA GLU A 41 12.11 0.22 -7.16
C GLU A 41 11.41 0.33 -5.81
N LYS A 42 10.09 0.20 -5.82
CA LYS A 42 9.23 0.23 -4.64
C LYS A 42 8.37 -1.02 -4.56
N ILE A 43 7.96 -1.37 -3.37
CA ILE A 43 6.99 -2.43 -3.12
C ILE A 43 5.80 -1.79 -2.44
N SER A 44 4.61 -2.02 -2.97
CA SER A 44 3.33 -1.65 -2.39
C SER A 44 2.45 -2.88 -2.20
N HIS A 45 1.35 -2.72 -1.49
CA HIS A 45 0.32 -3.76 -1.37
C HIS A 45 -1.03 -3.31 -1.94
N SER A 46 -1.23 -2.04 -2.22
CA SER A 46 -2.43 -1.44 -2.82
C SER A 46 -2.05 -0.21 -3.63
N LEU A 47 -1.25 -0.43 -4.68
CA LEU A 47 -0.66 0.65 -5.49
C LEU A 47 -1.72 1.63 -6.02
N LYS A 48 -2.89 1.13 -6.44
CA LYS A 48 -3.98 2.00 -6.91
C LYS A 48 -4.40 3.00 -5.84
N ASP A 49 -4.63 2.52 -4.63
CA ASP A 49 -5.08 3.36 -3.51
C ASP A 49 -3.97 4.32 -3.05
N ASP A 50 -2.70 3.87 -3.11
CA ASP A 50 -1.55 4.72 -2.83
C ASP A 50 -1.43 5.86 -3.85
N ILE A 51 -1.63 5.59 -5.15
CA ILE A 51 -1.62 6.62 -6.20
C ILE A 51 -2.74 7.64 -5.95
N VAL A 52 -3.97 7.19 -5.72
CA VAL A 52 -5.12 8.06 -5.47
C VAL A 52 -4.90 8.91 -4.22
N LEU A 53 -4.39 8.30 -3.14
CA LEU A 53 -4.08 9.01 -1.90
C LEU A 53 -3.02 10.09 -2.14
N LEU A 54 -1.87 9.73 -2.70
CA LEU A 54 -0.75 10.65 -2.90
C LEU A 54 -1.08 11.78 -3.89
N HIS A 55 -1.92 11.50 -4.89
CA HIS A 55 -2.42 12.54 -5.79
C HIS A 55 -3.16 13.65 -5.03
N SER A 56 -3.91 13.33 -3.98
CA SER A 56 -4.59 14.33 -3.14
C SER A 56 -3.62 15.25 -2.36
N TYR A 57 -2.33 14.94 -2.37
CA TYR A 57 -1.23 15.71 -1.80
C TYR A 57 -0.24 16.21 -2.86
N ASP A 58 -0.67 16.31 -4.11
CA ASP A 58 0.17 16.73 -5.25
C ASP A 58 1.51 15.93 -5.34
N THR A 59 1.47 14.67 -4.93
CA THR A 59 2.65 13.79 -4.90
C THR A 59 2.44 12.59 -5.83
N GLU A 60 3.44 12.29 -6.66
CA GLU A 60 3.42 11.16 -7.59
C GLU A 60 4.28 10.00 -7.09
N ILE A 61 3.93 8.77 -7.50
CA ILE A 61 4.79 7.60 -7.32
C ILE A 61 5.56 7.34 -8.62
N ASN A 62 6.87 7.63 -8.59
CA ASN A 62 7.78 7.41 -9.71
C ASN A 62 8.53 6.08 -9.62
N GLY A 63 9.07 5.63 -10.76
CA GLY A 63 9.84 4.40 -10.86
C GLY A 63 8.97 3.15 -10.95
N ASN A 64 9.62 2.01 -10.85
CA ASN A 64 8.95 0.71 -10.87
C ASN A 64 8.34 0.41 -9.50
N VAL A 65 7.09 0.01 -9.48
CA VAL A 65 6.40 -0.42 -8.26
C VAL A 65 5.89 -1.83 -8.43
N PHE A 66 6.28 -2.71 -7.51
CA PHE A 66 5.75 -4.06 -7.42
C PHE A 66 4.57 -4.07 -6.44
N ASP A 67 3.38 -4.36 -6.92
CA ASP A 67 2.20 -4.51 -6.07
C ASP A 67 2.00 -5.97 -5.66
N THR A 68 2.14 -6.23 -4.36
CA THR A 68 2.04 -7.58 -3.82
C THR A 68 0.60 -8.11 -3.78
N SER A 69 -0.42 -7.25 -3.77
CA SER A 69 -1.82 -7.70 -3.81
C SER A 69 -2.21 -8.18 -5.21
N ILE A 70 -1.85 -7.44 -6.25
CA ILE A 70 -2.05 -7.82 -7.66
C ILE A 70 -1.28 -9.10 -7.97
N ALA A 71 -0.01 -9.16 -7.59
CA ALA A 71 0.81 -10.34 -7.79
C ALA A 71 0.25 -11.58 -7.08
N ALA A 72 -0.26 -11.42 -5.85
CA ALA A 72 -0.90 -12.51 -5.12
C ALA A 72 -2.21 -12.98 -5.76
N TYR A 73 -2.99 -12.06 -6.35
CA TYR A 73 -4.19 -12.41 -7.11
C TYR A 73 -3.86 -13.21 -8.38
N ILE A 74 -2.81 -12.87 -9.09
CA ILE A 74 -2.36 -13.61 -10.29
C ILE A 74 -1.84 -15.00 -9.90
N ASP A 75 -1.05 -15.09 -8.82
CA ASP A 75 -0.47 -16.35 -8.35
C ASP A 75 -1.56 -17.34 -7.88
N ASP A 76 -2.57 -16.87 -7.16
CA ASP A 76 -3.70 -17.68 -6.70
C ASP A 76 -5.01 -16.87 -6.67
N PRO A 77 -5.77 -16.82 -7.79
CA PRO A 77 -7.04 -16.08 -7.86
C PRO A 77 -8.18 -16.70 -7.05
N THR A 78 -7.98 -17.90 -6.49
CA THR A 78 -8.98 -18.58 -5.65
C THR A 78 -8.88 -18.20 -4.17
N ARG A 79 -7.86 -17.46 -3.79
CA ARG A 79 -7.64 -17.01 -2.42
C ARG A 79 -8.78 -16.10 -1.97
N LYS A 80 -9.28 -16.32 -0.76
CA LYS A 80 -10.39 -15.55 -0.19
C LYS A 80 -9.97 -14.23 0.44
N ASN A 81 -8.70 -14.10 0.80
CA ASN A 81 -8.19 -12.93 1.50
C ASN A 81 -6.74 -12.64 1.05
N TYR A 82 -6.51 -11.43 0.59
CA TYR A 82 -5.20 -10.92 0.16
C TYR A 82 -4.57 -9.98 1.18
N ASP A 83 -5.15 -9.85 2.39
CA ASP A 83 -4.53 -9.10 3.49
C ASP A 83 -3.13 -9.65 3.78
N ILE A 84 -2.17 -8.75 3.92
CA ILE A 84 -0.75 -9.09 4.08
C ILE A 84 -0.52 -9.90 5.37
N GLY A 85 -1.20 -9.53 6.46
CA GLY A 85 -1.12 -10.23 7.73
C GLY A 85 -1.63 -11.66 7.61
N ALA A 86 -2.76 -11.85 6.91
CA ALA A 86 -3.30 -13.17 6.63
C ALA A 86 -2.40 -14.03 5.74
N MET A 87 -1.67 -13.41 4.79
CA MET A 87 -0.75 -14.11 3.91
C MET A 87 0.60 -14.44 4.55
N CYS A 88 1.02 -13.67 5.54
CA CYS A 88 2.32 -13.78 6.20
C CYS A 88 2.23 -14.34 7.64
N GLY A 89 1.03 -14.48 8.20
CA GLY A 89 0.82 -15.06 9.52
C GLY A 89 1.03 -14.09 10.68
N PHE A 90 0.79 -12.81 10.48
CA PHE A 90 0.73 -11.80 11.55
C PHE A 90 -0.65 -11.13 11.62
N GLU A 91 -0.83 -10.16 12.51
CA GLU A 91 -2.11 -9.50 12.75
C GLU A 91 -2.61 -8.78 11.48
N THR A 92 -3.87 -9.02 11.11
CA THR A 92 -4.50 -8.40 9.95
C THR A 92 -4.90 -6.95 10.22
N TYR A 93 -5.22 -6.19 9.16
CA TYR A 93 -5.78 -4.85 9.29
C TYR A 93 -7.01 -4.83 10.23
N GLU A 94 -7.96 -5.75 10.03
CA GLU A 94 -9.14 -5.86 10.90
C GLU A 94 -8.79 -6.19 12.35
N GLY A 95 -7.70 -6.92 12.59
CA GLY A 95 -7.20 -7.22 13.94
C GLY A 95 -6.72 -5.97 14.67
N VAL A 96 -6.02 -5.08 13.96
CA VAL A 96 -5.47 -3.83 14.54
C VAL A 96 -6.54 -2.75 14.68
N PHE A 97 -7.33 -2.52 13.64
CA PHE A 97 -8.26 -1.40 13.54
C PHE A 97 -9.72 -1.77 13.84
N GLY A 98 -10.03 -3.05 13.98
CA GLY A 98 -11.40 -3.51 14.15
C GLY A 98 -12.17 -3.58 12.83
N LYS A 99 -13.45 -3.97 12.90
CA LYS A 99 -14.32 -4.20 11.74
C LYS A 99 -15.67 -3.48 11.86
N GLY A 100 -16.11 -2.88 10.75
CA GLY A 100 -17.43 -2.29 10.63
C GLY A 100 -17.70 -1.21 11.68
N LYS A 101 -18.80 -1.32 12.45
CA LYS A 101 -19.16 -0.33 13.47
C LYS A 101 -18.20 -0.25 14.68
N LYS A 102 -17.30 -1.21 14.82
CA LYS A 102 -16.29 -1.26 15.87
C LYS A 102 -14.89 -0.88 15.34
N GLN A 103 -14.83 -0.36 14.13
CA GLN A 103 -13.58 0.11 13.56
C GLN A 103 -13.10 1.35 14.32
N LEU A 104 -11.90 1.26 14.86
CA LEU A 104 -11.25 2.34 15.56
C LEU A 104 -10.76 3.40 14.56
N SER A 105 -10.83 4.66 14.95
CA SER A 105 -10.09 5.70 14.25
C SER A 105 -8.59 5.42 14.40
N PRO A 106 -7.77 5.66 13.36
CA PRO A 106 -6.32 5.58 13.50
C PRO A 106 -5.75 6.40 14.66
N LEU A 107 -6.39 7.52 15.01
CA LEU A 107 -6.02 8.38 16.13
C LEU A 107 -6.26 7.73 17.51
N GLU A 108 -7.08 6.68 17.57
CA GLU A 108 -7.34 5.91 18.80
C GLU A 108 -6.33 4.78 19.02
N ILE A 109 -5.46 4.52 18.02
CA ILE A 109 -4.43 3.49 18.08
C ILE A 109 -3.14 4.13 18.64
N PRO A 110 -2.51 3.55 19.67
CA PRO A 110 -1.21 4.04 20.14
C PRO A 110 -0.15 4.05 19.04
N GLU A 111 0.63 5.12 18.95
CA GLU A 111 1.68 5.30 17.91
C GLU A 111 2.64 4.11 17.85
N GLN A 112 3.04 3.58 19.00
CA GLN A 112 3.90 2.41 19.06
C GLN A 112 3.27 1.23 18.32
N ARG A 113 1.96 0.98 18.52
CA ARG A 113 1.25 -0.12 17.85
C ARG A 113 1.14 0.10 16.34
N LEU A 114 0.93 1.35 15.89
CA LEU A 114 0.95 1.70 14.48
C LEU A 114 2.32 1.40 13.86
N CYS A 115 3.40 1.77 14.53
CA CYS A 115 4.75 1.52 14.06
C CYS A 115 5.10 0.01 14.04
N GLU A 116 4.69 -0.76 15.06
CA GLU A 116 4.87 -2.23 15.11
C GLU A 116 4.11 -2.93 13.99
N TYR A 117 2.86 -2.50 13.74
CA TYR A 117 2.07 -3.01 12.63
C TYR A 117 2.68 -2.65 11.28
N GLY A 118 3.08 -1.40 11.08
CA GLY A 118 3.76 -0.93 9.87
C GLY A 118 5.09 -1.66 9.61
N TYR A 119 5.82 -1.99 10.68
CA TYR A 119 7.03 -2.84 10.58
C TYR A 119 6.67 -4.21 10.00
N SER A 120 5.64 -4.86 10.57
CA SER A 120 5.19 -6.18 10.12
C SER A 120 4.69 -6.16 8.67
N LEU A 121 3.94 -5.11 8.29
CA LEU A 121 3.47 -4.92 6.91
C LEU A 121 4.64 -4.83 5.93
N THR A 122 5.60 -3.95 6.22
CA THR A 122 6.75 -3.73 5.32
C THR A 122 7.66 -4.95 5.24
N GLU A 123 7.86 -5.69 6.34
CA GLU A 123 8.55 -6.98 6.34
C GLU A 123 7.81 -8.00 5.47
N GLY A 124 6.48 -8.11 5.66
CA GLY A 124 5.63 -8.99 4.87
C GLY A 124 5.70 -8.71 3.37
N MET A 125 5.74 -7.42 2.97
CA MET A 125 5.89 -7.04 1.56
C MET A 125 7.18 -7.58 0.94
N PHE A 126 8.31 -7.49 1.64
CA PHE A 126 9.58 -8.03 1.16
C PHE A 126 9.54 -9.55 1.00
N ILE A 127 8.97 -10.26 1.98
CA ILE A 127 8.81 -11.72 1.94
C ILE A 127 7.89 -12.12 0.78
N LEU A 128 6.76 -11.43 0.64
CA LEU A 128 5.77 -11.71 -0.40
C LEU A 128 6.32 -11.44 -1.79
N LYS A 129 6.99 -10.31 -2.01
CA LYS A 129 7.57 -9.98 -3.32
C LYS A 129 8.38 -11.14 -3.85
N LYS A 130 9.38 -11.60 -3.09
CA LYS A 130 10.27 -12.71 -3.52
C LYS A 130 9.49 -13.98 -3.85
N ARG A 131 8.58 -14.38 -2.95
CA ARG A 131 7.77 -15.60 -3.15
C ARG A 131 6.88 -15.50 -4.38
N LEU A 132 6.22 -14.35 -4.58
CA LEU A 132 5.29 -14.14 -5.68
C LEU A 132 6.01 -14.03 -7.03
N GLU A 133 7.16 -13.35 -7.09
CA GLU A 133 7.99 -13.30 -8.30
C GLU A 133 8.40 -14.72 -8.75
N ASP A 134 8.84 -15.55 -7.82
CA ASP A 134 9.22 -16.94 -8.10
C ASP A 134 8.01 -17.76 -8.60
N GLY A 135 6.82 -17.60 -7.99
CA GLY A 135 5.58 -18.28 -8.40
C GLY A 135 5.12 -17.85 -9.80
N ILE A 136 5.04 -16.55 -10.04
CA ILE A 136 4.62 -15.95 -11.31
C ILE A 136 5.56 -16.37 -12.44
N LYS A 137 6.86 -16.37 -12.21
CA LYS A 137 7.86 -16.83 -13.18
C LYS A 137 7.71 -18.32 -13.48
N LYS A 138 7.53 -19.15 -12.45
CA LYS A 138 7.29 -20.59 -12.61
C LYS A 138 6.05 -20.90 -13.46
N ASN A 139 5.02 -20.07 -13.30
CA ASN A 139 3.74 -20.22 -14.02
C ASN A 139 3.75 -19.55 -15.40
N GLY A 140 4.82 -18.85 -15.79
CA GLY A 140 4.91 -18.12 -17.07
C GLY A 140 3.98 -16.91 -17.15
N GLN A 141 3.62 -16.29 -16.03
CA GLN A 141 2.65 -15.20 -15.91
C GLN A 141 3.31 -13.80 -15.85
N GLU A 142 4.62 -13.70 -16.12
CA GLU A 142 5.36 -12.44 -16.05
C GLU A 142 4.79 -11.35 -16.97
N LYS A 143 4.44 -11.71 -18.22
CA LYS A 143 3.82 -10.75 -19.16
C LYS A 143 2.45 -10.27 -18.67
N LEU A 144 1.65 -11.14 -18.06
CA LEU A 144 0.37 -10.74 -17.49
C LEU A 144 0.57 -9.70 -16.40
N LEU A 145 1.52 -9.94 -15.47
CA LEU A 145 1.78 -9.03 -14.36
C LEU A 145 2.35 -7.69 -14.83
N TYR A 146 3.46 -7.72 -15.59
CA TYR A 146 4.24 -6.52 -15.90
C TYR A 146 3.71 -5.72 -17.09
N ASP A 147 3.17 -6.38 -18.12
CA ASP A 147 2.74 -5.72 -19.34
C ASP A 147 1.24 -5.37 -19.34
N ILE A 148 0.44 -5.97 -18.43
CA ILE A 148 -1.01 -5.77 -18.40
C ILE A 148 -1.44 -5.22 -17.02
N GLU A 149 -1.30 -5.98 -15.95
CA GLU A 149 -1.94 -5.67 -14.67
C GLU A 149 -1.31 -4.44 -13.98
N PHE A 150 0.00 -4.30 -13.96
CA PHE A 150 0.63 -3.11 -13.36
C PHE A 150 0.34 -1.82 -14.15
N PRO A 151 0.40 -1.79 -15.50
CA PRO A 151 -0.08 -0.64 -16.27
C PRO A 151 -1.57 -0.35 -16.04
N LEU A 152 -2.42 -1.38 -16.04
CA LEU A 152 -3.86 -1.23 -15.81
C LEU A 152 -4.16 -0.61 -14.44
N CYS A 153 -3.40 -0.98 -13.40
CA CYS A 153 -3.54 -0.41 -12.06
C CYS A 153 -3.44 1.13 -12.08
N ARG A 154 -2.48 1.68 -12.84
CA ARG A 154 -2.32 3.14 -12.99
C ARG A 154 -3.49 3.77 -13.73
N VAL A 155 -3.94 3.15 -14.81
CA VAL A 155 -5.12 3.62 -15.56
C VAL A 155 -6.37 3.65 -14.67
N LEU A 156 -6.57 2.64 -13.84
CA LEU A 156 -7.69 2.59 -12.89
C LEU A 156 -7.59 3.66 -11.81
N ALA A 157 -6.38 3.97 -11.34
CA ALA A 157 -6.16 5.08 -10.40
C ALA A 157 -6.51 6.43 -11.07
N ASP A 158 -6.05 6.68 -12.29
CA ASP A 158 -6.36 7.90 -13.05
C ASP A 158 -7.87 8.05 -13.29
N MET A 159 -8.56 6.95 -13.61
CA MET A 159 -10.02 6.95 -13.75
C MET A 159 -10.73 7.32 -12.45
N GLU A 160 -10.26 6.85 -11.31
CA GLU A 160 -10.81 7.17 -10.00
C GLU A 160 -10.55 8.64 -9.62
N ILE A 161 -9.37 9.15 -9.90
CA ILE A 161 -8.98 10.54 -9.67
C ILE A 161 -9.87 11.50 -10.49
N VAL A 162 -10.06 11.20 -11.78
CA VAL A 162 -10.91 12.02 -12.67
C VAL A 162 -12.38 11.92 -12.29
N GLY A 163 -12.82 10.73 -11.89
CA GLY A 163 -14.22 10.45 -11.58
C GLY A 163 -15.14 10.55 -12.80
N PHE A 164 -16.45 10.51 -12.56
CA PHE A 164 -17.45 10.74 -13.59
C PHE A 164 -18.67 11.47 -13.00
N LYS A 165 -19.31 12.28 -13.85
CA LYS A 165 -20.49 13.03 -13.44
C LYS A 165 -21.72 12.11 -13.39
N VAL A 166 -22.38 12.04 -12.24
CA VAL A 166 -23.66 11.35 -12.07
C VAL A 166 -24.81 12.34 -12.22
N ASP A 167 -25.78 12.03 -13.07
CA ASP A 167 -27.06 12.77 -13.11
C ASP A 167 -27.95 12.24 -11.99
N THR A 168 -28.24 13.09 -11.02
CA THR A 168 -29.06 12.76 -9.83
C THR A 168 -30.52 13.20 -9.95
N LYS A 169 -31.00 13.55 -11.16
CA LYS A 169 -32.40 13.94 -11.38
C LYS A 169 -33.32 12.72 -11.35
#